data_486bb26dee2c6cfb5fbde49f88139017
#
_entry.id   486bb26dee2c6cfb5fbde49f88139017
#
_cell.length_a   1.000
_cell.length_b   1.000
_cell.length_c   1.000
_cell.angle_alpha   90.00
_cell.angle_beta   90.00
_cell.angle_gamma   90.00
#
_symmetry.space_group_name_H-M   'P 1'
#
loop_
_entity.id
_entity.type
_entity.pdbx_description
1 polymer ?
#
loop_
_entity_poly.entity_id
_entity_poly.type
_entity_poly.pdbx_seq_one_letter_code
_entity_poly.pdbx_strand_id
1 'polypeptide(L)'
;METILRTENLCKIYGSGENQVYAVRNADIEIKKGEFAAIIGKSGSGKSTLLHMLGGLDYPTSGRVYLRNEDIFQLKEDDLAVMRRRKIGFIFQAFNLVSSVNVWENVVLPMGLDGQKIDVNFVQDILHTLNIENKVHSLPNTLSGGQQQRVAIARALASKPDIIFADEPTGNLDTKTSDEVVALLKMSAKKYGQTLVVITHDEDIAQIADRIFVIEDGKVGSRG
;
A
#
# COMPACT_ATOMS: atom_id res chain seq x y z
N MET A 1 -5.84 -21.22 -1.44
CA MET A 1 -4.85 -20.17 -1.14
C MET A 1 -5.11 -19.64 0.27
N GLU A 2 -4.07 -19.30 1.02
CA GLU A 2 -4.17 -18.75 2.37
C GLU A 2 -4.72 -17.32 2.34
N THR A 3 -5.66 -16.98 3.23
CA THR A 3 -6.15 -15.61 3.40
C THR A 3 -5.12 -14.82 4.21
N ILE A 4 -4.62 -13.72 3.65
CA ILE A 4 -3.63 -12.86 4.30
C ILE A 4 -4.29 -11.70 5.05
N LEU A 5 -5.38 -11.17 4.49
CA LEU A 5 -6.14 -10.08 5.08
C LEU A 5 -7.63 -10.32 4.91
N ARG A 6 -8.42 -10.05 5.95
CA ARG A 6 -9.87 -10.05 5.89
C ARG A 6 -10.48 -8.99 6.79
N THR A 7 -11.68 -8.58 6.47
CA THR A 7 -12.47 -7.64 7.29
C THR A 7 -13.82 -8.25 7.66
N GLU A 8 -14.37 -7.80 8.78
CA GLU A 8 -15.70 -8.18 9.24
C GLU A 8 -16.50 -6.93 9.58
N ASN A 9 -17.57 -6.65 8.81
CA ASN A 9 -18.49 -5.52 8.99
C ASN A 9 -17.76 -4.18 9.19
N LEU A 10 -16.70 -3.94 8.44
CA LEU A 10 -15.83 -2.78 8.64
C LEU A 10 -16.55 -1.50 8.29
N CYS A 11 -16.60 -0.56 9.24
CA CYS A 11 -17.28 0.74 9.07
C CYS A 11 -16.38 1.90 9.48
N LYS A 12 -16.51 3.01 8.74
CA LYS A 12 -15.93 4.31 9.14
C LYS A 12 -16.94 5.42 8.96
N ILE A 13 -17.17 6.16 10.03
CA ILE A 13 -18.06 7.32 10.07
C ILE A 13 -17.24 8.51 10.56
N TYR A 14 -17.25 9.60 9.80
CA TYR A 14 -16.68 10.88 10.21
C TYR A 14 -17.79 11.86 10.58
N GLY A 15 -17.51 12.80 11.48
CA GLY A 15 -18.47 13.79 11.96
C GLY A 15 -19.43 13.23 13.01
N SER A 16 -20.42 14.04 13.40
CA SER A 16 -21.44 13.69 14.39
C SER A 16 -22.78 14.33 14.04
N GLY A 17 -23.88 13.75 14.56
CA GLY A 17 -25.23 14.24 14.32
C GLY A 17 -25.61 14.30 12.85
N GLU A 18 -26.17 15.41 12.39
CA GLU A 18 -26.63 15.59 11.00
C GLU A 18 -25.49 15.68 9.97
N ASN A 19 -24.25 15.93 10.42
CA ASN A 19 -23.08 16.04 9.56
C ASN A 19 -22.28 14.71 9.46
N GLN A 20 -22.91 13.57 9.77
CA GLN A 20 -22.25 12.28 9.64
C GLN A 20 -22.02 11.88 8.18
N VAL A 21 -20.78 11.50 7.88
CA VAL A 21 -20.39 10.96 6.58
C VAL A 21 -19.94 9.51 6.75
N TYR A 22 -20.66 8.61 6.15
CA TYR A 22 -20.30 7.19 6.11
C TYR A 22 -19.29 6.94 5.01
N ALA A 23 -18.01 7.01 5.33
CA ALA A 23 -16.93 6.80 4.37
C ALA A 23 -16.77 5.33 3.96
N VAL A 24 -17.03 4.39 4.89
CA VAL A 24 -17.06 2.95 4.62
C VAL A 24 -18.23 2.33 5.40
N ARG A 25 -18.97 1.42 4.75
CA ARG A 25 -20.19 0.80 5.28
C ARG A 25 -20.13 -0.72 5.15
N ASN A 26 -20.02 -1.41 6.29
CA ASN A 26 -20.09 -2.87 6.39
C ASN A 26 -19.25 -3.58 5.30
N ALA A 27 -17.98 -3.17 5.16
CA ALA A 27 -17.11 -3.75 4.15
C ALA A 27 -16.56 -5.10 4.63
N ASP A 28 -16.89 -6.15 3.87
CA ASP A 28 -16.36 -7.50 4.04
C ASP A 28 -15.47 -7.83 2.85
N ILE A 29 -14.16 -7.84 3.09
CA ILE A 29 -13.11 -8.05 2.10
C ILE A 29 -12.26 -9.23 2.53
N GLU A 30 -11.84 -10.04 1.58
CA GLU A 30 -10.88 -11.10 1.78
C GLU A 30 -9.81 -11.04 0.69
N ILE A 31 -8.53 -10.92 1.08
CA ILE A 31 -7.37 -10.90 0.18
C ILE A 31 -6.56 -12.18 0.42
N LYS A 32 -6.21 -12.87 -0.67
CA LYS A 32 -5.38 -14.07 -0.61
C LYS A 32 -3.89 -13.71 -0.68
N LYS A 33 -3.06 -14.55 -0.08
CA LYS A 33 -1.60 -14.39 -0.15
C LYS A 33 -1.10 -14.47 -1.60
N GLY A 34 -0.28 -13.50 -2.00
CA GLY A 34 0.27 -13.38 -3.34
C GLY A 34 -0.71 -12.86 -4.39
N GLU A 35 -1.93 -12.47 -3.98
CA GLU A 35 -2.95 -11.87 -4.86
C GLU A 35 -2.59 -10.42 -5.19
N PHE A 36 -2.83 -10.02 -6.42
CA PHE A 36 -2.90 -8.61 -6.81
C PHE A 36 -4.38 -8.20 -6.88
N ALA A 37 -4.84 -7.40 -5.92
CA ALA A 37 -6.19 -6.86 -5.88
C ALA A 37 -6.20 -5.37 -6.22
N ALA A 38 -7.21 -4.93 -6.98
CA ALA A 38 -7.48 -3.53 -7.22
C ALA A 38 -8.75 -3.08 -6.49
N ILE A 39 -8.75 -1.88 -5.93
CA ILE A 39 -9.92 -1.22 -5.36
C ILE A 39 -10.21 0.01 -6.22
N ILE A 40 -11.33 0.01 -6.92
CA ILE A 40 -11.74 1.11 -7.80
C ILE A 40 -13.01 1.79 -7.30
N GLY A 41 -13.22 3.03 -7.74
CA GLY A 41 -14.40 3.82 -7.40
C GLY A 41 -14.19 5.29 -7.68
N LYS A 42 -15.27 6.07 -7.67
CA LYS A 42 -15.24 7.52 -7.89
C LYS A 42 -14.43 8.25 -6.81
N SER A 43 -13.95 9.45 -7.10
CA SER A 43 -13.35 10.32 -6.07
C SER A 43 -14.34 10.53 -4.92
N GLY A 44 -13.85 10.47 -3.68
CA GLY A 44 -14.69 10.60 -2.48
C GLY A 44 -15.53 9.37 -2.10
N SER A 45 -15.44 8.25 -2.82
CA SER A 45 -16.21 7.03 -2.50
C SER A 45 -15.78 6.27 -1.25
N GLY A 46 -14.63 6.64 -0.64
CA GLY A 46 -14.11 6.01 0.59
C GLY A 46 -12.89 5.11 0.38
N LYS A 47 -12.29 5.06 -0.83
CA LYS A 47 -11.14 4.18 -1.17
C LYS A 47 -9.94 4.35 -0.23
N SER A 48 -9.41 5.56 -0.10
CA SER A 48 -8.24 5.83 0.76
C SER A 48 -8.56 5.58 2.23
N THR A 49 -9.79 5.92 2.69
CA THR A 49 -10.25 5.59 4.04
C THR A 49 -10.23 4.09 4.28
N LEU A 50 -10.76 3.31 3.33
CA LEU A 50 -10.74 1.86 3.40
C LEU A 50 -9.30 1.34 3.49
N LEU A 51 -8.42 1.76 2.58
CA LEU A 51 -7.01 1.33 2.57
C LEU A 51 -6.29 1.72 3.87
N HIS A 52 -6.52 2.91 4.40
CA HIS A 52 -5.92 3.34 5.67
C HIS A 52 -6.37 2.46 6.85
N MET A 53 -7.64 2.03 6.88
CA MET A 53 -8.10 1.07 7.88
C MET A 53 -7.49 -0.32 7.67
N LEU A 54 -7.45 -0.82 6.43
CA LEU A 54 -6.81 -2.11 6.11
C LEU A 54 -5.33 -2.14 6.51
N GLY A 55 -4.66 -1.00 6.40
CA GLY A 55 -3.25 -0.84 6.74
C GLY A 55 -2.98 -0.40 8.18
N GLY A 56 -4.01 -0.26 9.03
CA GLY A 56 -3.86 0.18 10.43
C GLY A 56 -3.38 1.61 10.59
N LEU A 57 -3.60 2.48 9.59
CA LEU A 57 -3.30 3.93 9.66
C LEU A 57 -4.46 4.75 10.23
N ASP A 58 -5.70 4.25 10.10
CA ASP A 58 -6.89 4.87 10.67
C ASP A 58 -7.74 3.81 11.37
N TYR A 59 -8.31 4.16 12.52
CA TYR A 59 -9.14 3.26 13.30
C TYR A 59 -10.55 3.18 12.72
N PRO A 60 -11.17 1.99 12.64
CA PRO A 60 -12.57 1.87 12.25
C PRO A 60 -13.49 2.43 13.35
N THR A 61 -14.68 2.89 12.95
CA THR A 61 -15.75 3.22 13.89
C THR A 61 -16.36 1.94 14.47
N SER A 62 -16.44 0.88 13.66
CA SER A 62 -16.86 -0.47 14.07
C SER A 62 -16.37 -1.50 13.06
N GLY A 63 -16.50 -2.78 13.39
CA GLY A 63 -15.99 -3.88 12.60
C GLY A 63 -14.54 -4.23 12.94
N ARG A 64 -13.94 -5.12 12.18
CA ARG A 64 -12.60 -5.66 12.46
C ARG A 64 -11.77 -5.82 11.19
N VAL A 65 -10.44 -5.73 11.36
CA VAL A 65 -9.46 -6.04 10.31
C VAL A 65 -8.50 -7.08 10.84
N TYR A 66 -8.35 -8.17 10.10
CA TYR A 66 -7.45 -9.25 10.45
C TYR A 66 -6.32 -9.35 9.44
N LEU A 67 -5.09 -9.31 9.93
CA LEU A 67 -3.88 -9.65 9.16
C LEU A 67 -3.35 -10.99 9.70
N ARG A 68 -3.24 -12.01 8.85
CA ARG A 68 -2.87 -13.38 9.26
C ARG A 68 -3.67 -13.91 10.47
N ASN A 69 -4.99 -13.68 10.48
CA ASN A 69 -5.90 -14.07 11.57
C ASN A 69 -5.75 -13.30 12.89
N GLU A 70 -4.88 -12.29 12.98
CA GLU A 70 -4.75 -11.40 14.13
C GLU A 70 -5.57 -10.12 13.90
N ASP A 71 -6.49 -9.79 14.82
CA ASP A 71 -7.22 -8.52 14.78
C ASP A 71 -6.27 -7.38 15.11
N ILE A 72 -5.91 -6.59 14.10
CA ILE A 72 -4.87 -5.56 14.22
C ILE A 72 -5.25 -4.42 15.15
N PHE A 73 -6.54 -4.16 15.37
CA PHE A 73 -7.02 -3.10 16.26
C PHE A 73 -7.21 -3.54 17.71
N GLN A 74 -6.97 -4.82 18.04
CA GLN A 74 -6.80 -5.29 19.40
C GLN A 74 -5.36 -5.13 19.92
N LEU A 75 -4.41 -4.84 19.03
CA LEU A 75 -3.04 -4.53 19.40
C LEU A 75 -2.96 -3.19 20.12
N LYS A 76 -2.00 -3.07 21.04
CA LYS A 76 -1.63 -1.77 21.59
C LYS A 76 -1.00 -0.89 20.51
N GLU A 77 -1.04 0.42 20.67
CA GLU A 77 -0.55 1.37 19.66
C GLU A 77 0.90 1.11 19.23
N ASP A 78 1.78 0.80 20.18
CA ASP A 78 3.18 0.47 19.90
C ASP A 78 3.32 -0.83 19.09
N ASP A 79 2.55 -1.87 19.47
CA ASP A 79 2.55 -3.16 18.78
C ASP A 79 1.97 -3.03 17.36
N LEU A 80 0.92 -2.22 17.18
CA LEU A 80 0.35 -1.88 15.88
C LEU A 80 1.37 -1.14 15.00
N ALA A 81 2.14 -0.22 15.59
CA ALA A 81 3.22 0.49 14.87
C ALA A 81 4.34 -0.46 14.43
N VAL A 82 4.73 -1.41 15.30
CA VAL A 82 5.71 -2.47 14.96
C VAL A 82 5.17 -3.37 13.87
N MET A 83 3.90 -3.79 13.96
CA MET A 83 3.23 -4.62 12.96
C MET A 83 3.23 -3.91 11.60
N ARG A 84 2.86 -2.63 11.53
CA ARG A 84 2.92 -1.84 10.29
C ARG A 84 4.30 -1.84 9.66
N ARG A 85 5.36 -1.55 10.43
CA ARG A 85 6.75 -1.52 9.92
C ARG A 85 7.22 -2.87 9.36
N ARG A 86 6.79 -3.97 9.98
CA ARG A 86 7.27 -5.31 9.66
C ARG A 86 6.44 -6.05 8.63
N LYS A 87 5.12 -5.78 8.60
CA LYS A 87 4.15 -6.61 7.86
C LYS A 87 3.45 -5.88 6.73
N ILE A 88 3.53 -4.56 6.70
CA ILE A 88 2.81 -3.74 5.73
C ILE A 88 3.78 -2.80 5.01
N GLY A 89 3.74 -2.83 3.68
CA GLY A 89 4.37 -1.82 2.83
C GLY A 89 3.35 -0.78 2.38
N PHE A 90 3.73 0.51 2.38
CA PHE A 90 2.88 1.57 1.84
C PHE A 90 3.55 2.29 0.69
N ILE A 91 2.78 2.52 -0.38
CA ILE A 91 3.14 3.35 -1.53
C ILE A 91 2.05 4.40 -1.66
N PHE A 92 2.41 5.67 -1.58
CA PHE A 92 1.48 6.80 -1.63
C PHE A 92 1.63 7.57 -2.94
N GLN A 93 0.58 8.27 -3.36
CA GLN A 93 0.58 9.17 -4.49
C GLN A 93 1.65 10.26 -4.36
N ALA A 94 1.87 10.81 -3.17
CA ALA A 94 2.85 11.87 -2.90
C ALA A 94 4.26 11.35 -2.60
N PHE A 95 4.56 10.06 -2.90
CA PHE A 95 5.83 9.37 -2.66
C PHE A 95 6.26 9.29 -1.18
N ASN A 96 6.04 10.34 -0.40
CA ASN A 96 6.36 10.48 1.04
C ASN A 96 7.82 10.08 1.36
N LEU A 97 8.76 10.53 0.53
CA LEU A 97 10.19 10.36 0.77
C LEU A 97 10.70 11.43 1.75
N VAL A 98 11.62 11.03 2.61
CA VAL A 98 12.32 11.94 3.51
C VAL A 98 13.35 12.71 2.68
N SER A 99 13.13 14.01 2.48
CA SER A 99 13.90 14.84 1.55
C SER A 99 15.34 15.10 1.98
N SER A 100 15.63 14.97 3.29
CA SER A 100 16.95 15.21 3.89
C SER A 100 17.90 14.01 3.86
N VAL A 101 17.44 12.84 3.41
CA VAL A 101 18.23 11.63 3.31
C VAL A 101 18.21 11.08 1.88
N ASN A 102 19.24 10.34 1.49
CA ASN A 102 19.40 9.82 0.13
C ASN A 102 18.46 8.63 -0.17
N VAL A 103 18.52 8.11 -1.38
CA VAL A 103 17.69 6.97 -1.85
C VAL A 103 17.92 5.73 -0.99
N TRP A 104 19.18 5.35 -0.73
CA TRP A 104 19.48 4.19 0.09
C TRP A 104 18.86 4.32 1.48
N GLU A 105 19.08 5.43 2.14
CA GLU A 105 18.56 5.72 3.48
C GLU A 105 17.03 5.71 3.50
N ASN A 106 16.36 6.28 2.49
CA ASN A 106 14.90 6.19 2.36
C ASN A 106 14.42 4.74 2.26
N VAL A 107 15.09 3.91 1.46
CA VAL A 107 14.70 2.51 1.25
C VAL A 107 14.86 1.68 2.51
N VAL A 108 15.96 1.87 3.25
CA VAL A 108 16.23 1.07 4.46
C VAL A 108 15.63 1.66 5.73
N LEU A 109 15.01 2.84 5.66
CA LEU A 109 14.46 3.56 6.81
C LEU A 109 13.54 2.72 7.71
N PRO A 110 12.55 1.96 7.19
CA PRO A 110 11.67 1.16 8.03
C PRO A 110 12.42 0.12 8.85
N MET A 111 13.43 -0.51 8.26
CA MET A 111 14.27 -1.51 8.93
C MET A 111 15.17 -0.87 9.99
N GLY A 112 15.73 0.30 9.67
CA GLY A 112 16.57 1.07 10.62
C GLY A 112 15.79 1.49 11.86
N LEU A 113 14.55 1.99 11.68
CA LEU A 113 13.66 2.36 12.79
C LEU A 113 13.24 1.17 13.66
N ASP A 114 13.29 -0.03 13.11
CA ASP A 114 12.93 -1.27 13.82
C ASP A 114 14.15 -1.99 14.40
N GLY A 115 15.36 -1.44 14.22
CA GLY A 115 16.63 -2.05 14.67
C GLY A 115 16.96 -3.37 13.96
N GLN A 116 16.36 -3.63 12.80
CA GLN A 116 16.59 -4.85 12.05
C GLN A 116 17.91 -4.78 11.28
N LYS A 117 18.55 -5.94 11.14
CA LYS A 117 19.71 -6.06 10.25
C LYS A 117 19.27 -5.93 8.79
N ILE A 118 19.91 -4.99 8.08
CA ILE A 118 19.63 -4.76 6.66
C ILE A 118 20.24 -5.90 5.83
N ASP A 119 19.41 -6.56 5.04
CA ASP A 119 19.84 -7.50 3.99
C ASP A 119 20.29 -6.70 2.76
N VAL A 120 21.56 -6.31 2.75
CA VAL A 120 22.13 -5.44 1.69
C VAL A 120 21.96 -6.03 0.31
N ASN A 121 22.16 -7.35 0.14
CA ASN A 121 22.04 -8.01 -1.15
C ASN A 121 20.60 -7.97 -1.67
N PHE A 122 19.64 -8.18 -0.78
CA PHE A 122 18.22 -8.11 -1.13
C PHE A 122 17.80 -6.69 -1.53
N VAL A 123 18.24 -5.67 -0.77
CA VAL A 123 17.96 -4.27 -1.11
C VAL A 123 18.59 -3.89 -2.45
N GLN A 124 19.82 -4.32 -2.72
CA GLN A 124 20.49 -4.09 -4.01
C GLN A 124 19.75 -4.76 -5.16
N ASP A 125 19.24 -6.00 -4.99
CA ASP A 125 18.42 -6.68 -6.01
C ASP A 125 17.10 -5.93 -6.30
N ILE A 126 16.45 -5.37 -5.25
CA ILE A 126 15.28 -4.50 -5.42
C ILE A 126 15.63 -3.25 -6.24
N LEU A 127 16.70 -2.53 -5.87
CA LEU A 127 17.13 -1.31 -6.53
C LEU A 127 17.47 -1.56 -8.02
N HIS A 128 18.14 -2.67 -8.31
CA HIS A 128 18.43 -3.10 -9.68
C HIS A 128 17.14 -3.44 -10.44
N THR A 129 16.24 -4.20 -9.84
CA THR A 129 14.94 -4.57 -10.43
C THR A 129 14.09 -3.34 -10.79
N LEU A 130 14.20 -2.27 -10.00
CA LEU A 130 13.49 -1.00 -10.21
C LEU A 130 14.29 0.01 -11.05
N ASN A 131 15.46 -0.35 -11.57
CA ASN A 131 16.34 0.51 -12.38
C ASN A 131 16.69 1.84 -11.71
N ILE A 132 17.04 1.81 -10.41
CA ILE A 132 17.45 2.97 -9.60
C ILE A 132 18.76 2.75 -8.82
N GLU A 133 19.50 1.67 -9.11
CA GLU A 133 20.76 1.34 -8.44
C GLU A 133 21.83 2.42 -8.61
N ASN A 134 21.78 3.17 -9.71
CA ASN A 134 22.71 4.28 -9.97
C ASN A 134 22.32 5.58 -9.26
N LYS A 135 21.22 5.60 -8.50
CA LYS A 135 20.69 6.76 -7.78
C LYS A 135 20.78 6.64 -6.26
N VAL A 136 21.41 5.61 -5.72
CA VAL A 136 21.42 5.29 -4.28
C VAL A 136 21.92 6.44 -3.39
N HIS A 137 22.80 7.28 -3.89
CA HIS A 137 23.35 8.44 -3.16
C HIS A 137 22.63 9.77 -3.51
N SER A 138 21.65 9.74 -4.42
CA SER A 138 20.89 10.95 -4.82
C SER A 138 19.87 11.32 -3.74
N LEU A 139 19.62 12.62 -3.59
CA LEU A 139 18.53 13.14 -2.75
C LEU A 139 17.20 13.09 -3.53
N PRO A 140 16.05 12.92 -2.87
CA PRO A 140 14.74 12.85 -3.53
C PRO A 140 14.42 14.01 -4.46
N ASN A 141 14.80 15.23 -4.09
CA ASN A 141 14.55 16.44 -4.88
C ASN A 141 15.36 16.52 -6.21
N THR A 142 16.34 15.63 -6.40
CA THR A 142 17.12 15.52 -7.64
C THR A 142 16.58 14.45 -8.59
N LEU A 143 15.51 13.75 -8.20
CA LEU A 143 14.91 12.66 -8.94
C LEU A 143 13.65 13.11 -9.69
N SER A 144 13.38 12.51 -10.86
CA SER A 144 12.08 12.65 -11.52
C SER A 144 10.96 12.01 -10.68
N GLY A 145 9.70 12.37 -10.93
CA GLY A 145 8.54 11.79 -10.23
C GLY A 145 8.51 10.26 -10.32
N GLY A 146 8.74 9.71 -11.52
CA GLY A 146 8.81 8.25 -11.70
C GLY A 146 9.98 7.60 -10.94
N GLN A 147 11.13 8.26 -10.83
CA GLN A 147 12.24 7.77 -10.02
C GLN A 147 11.89 7.82 -8.52
N GLN A 148 11.26 8.90 -8.05
CA GLN A 148 10.79 9.00 -6.66
C GLN A 148 9.78 7.88 -6.33
N GLN A 149 8.87 7.59 -7.25
CA GLN A 149 7.92 6.49 -7.07
C GLN A 149 8.60 5.13 -7.01
N ARG A 150 9.60 4.88 -7.86
CA ARG A 150 10.41 3.65 -7.78
C ARG A 150 11.15 3.52 -6.45
N VAL A 151 11.62 4.63 -5.86
CA VAL A 151 12.20 4.64 -4.50
C VAL A 151 11.14 4.29 -3.44
N ALA A 152 9.91 4.84 -3.56
CA ALA A 152 8.82 4.51 -2.65
C ALA A 152 8.43 3.02 -2.74
N ILE A 153 8.43 2.44 -3.96
CA ILE A 153 8.22 1.00 -4.18
C ILE A 153 9.36 0.19 -3.54
N ALA A 154 10.63 0.60 -3.75
CA ALA A 154 11.78 -0.07 -3.14
C ALA A 154 11.68 -0.09 -1.62
N ARG A 155 11.32 1.04 -1.00
CA ARG A 155 11.11 1.16 0.45
C ARG A 155 10.01 0.22 0.95
N ALA A 156 8.89 0.14 0.23
CA ALA A 156 7.78 -0.74 0.59
C ALA A 156 8.17 -2.22 0.53
N LEU A 157 9.01 -2.63 -0.44
CA LEU A 157 9.46 -4.01 -0.62
C LEU A 157 10.57 -4.41 0.37
N ALA A 158 11.42 -3.47 0.78
CA ALA A 158 12.68 -3.74 1.49
C ALA A 158 12.47 -4.43 2.85
N SER A 159 11.37 -4.14 3.54
CA SER A 159 11.01 -4.80 4.81
C SER A 159 10.45 -6.21 4.65
N LYS A 160 10.32 -6.74 3.43
CA LYS A 160 9.70 -8.04 3.12
C LYS A 160 8.30 -8.17 3.75
N PRO A 161 7.38 -7.23 3.48
CA PRO A 161 6.08 -7.20 4.15
C PRO A 161 5.20 -8.37 3.72
N ASP A 162 4.13 -8.64 4.46
CA ASP A 162 3.11 -9.63 4.07
C ASP A 162 2.17 -9.10 2.98
N ILE A 163 1.93 -7.77 2.99
CA ILE A 163 1.05 -7.08 2.05
C ILE A 163 1.56 -5.66 1.76
N ILE A 164 1.38 -5.21 0.54
CA ILE A 164 1.68 -3.86 0.09
C ILE A 164 0.38 -3.16 -0.29
N PHE A 165 0.15 -1.99 0.28
CA PHE A 165 -0.93 -1.08 -0.07
C PHE A 165 -0.39 0.07 -0.92
N ALA A 166 -1.00 0.31 -2.08
CA ALA A 166 -0.66 1.42 -2.97
C ALA A 166 -1.88 2.32 -3.17
N ASP A 167 -1.79 3.56 -2.70
CA ASP A 167 -2.85 4.56 -2.84
C ASP A 167 -2.51 5.46 -4.03
N GLU A 168 -3.23 5.29 -5.14
CA GLU A 168 -3.06 6.07 -6.39
C GLU A 168 -1.58 6.19 -6.81
N PRO A 169 -0.84 5.06 -6.96
CA PRO A 169 0.62 5.09 -7.09
C PRO A 169 1.13 5.80 -8.34
N THR A 170 0.25 6.18 -9.25
CA THR A 170 0.58 6.86 -10.52
C THR A 170 -0.07 8.23 -10.65
N GLY A 171 -0.86 8.67 -9.68
CA GLY A 171 -1.66 9.88 -9.78
C GLY A 171 -0.89 11.19 -9.99
N ASN A 172 0.42 11.21 -9.74
CA ASN A 172 1.31 12.36 -9.96
C ASN A 172 2.28 12.17 -11.13
N LEU A 173 2.05 11.18 -12.00
CA LEU A 173 2.93 10.81 -13.11
C LEU A 173 2.23 11.05 -14.45
N ASP A 174 3.02 11.28 -15.51
CA ASP A 174 2.51 11.22 -16.88
C ASP A 174 2.16 9.78 -17.28
N THR A 175 1.32 9.60 -18.30
CA THR A 175 0.79 8.29 -18.72
C THR A 175 1.90 7.28 -19.00
N LYS A 176 2.94 7.66 -19.75
CA LYS A 176 4.03 6.73 -20.09
C LYS A 176 4.79 6.26 -18.86
N THR A 177 5.12 7.19 -17.97
CA THR A 177 5.81 6.89 -16.71
C THR A 177 4.92 6.04 -15.79
N SER A 178 3.60 6.27 -15.81
CA SER A 178 2.61 5.48 -15.07
C SER A 178 2.64 4.01 -15.47
N ASP A 179 2.58 3.72 -16.77
CA ASP A 179 2.62 2.36 -17.31
C ASP A 179 3.90 1.62 -16.88
N GLU A 180 5.04 2.31 -17.00
CA GLU A 180 6.34 1.76 -16.58
C GLU A 180 6.37 1.43 -15.08
N VAL A 181 5.87 2.34 -14.24
CA VAL A 181 5.86 2.17 -12.77
C VAL A 181 4.93 1.04 -12.35
N VAL A 182 3.75 0.94 -12.97
CA VAL A 182 2.79 -0.15 -12.69
C VAL A 182 3.35 -1.51 -13.11
N ALA A 183 3.95 -1.59 -14.29
CA ALA A 183 4.60 -2.82 -14.76
C ALA A 183 5.71 -3.26 -13.80
N LEU A 184 6.56 -2.32 -13.34
CA LEU A 184 7.62 -2.59 -12.37
C LEU A 184 7.05 -3.01 -11.01
N LEU A 185 5.98 -2.36 -10.52
CA LEU A 185 5.33 -2.72 -9.27
C LEU A 185 4.77 -4.15 -9.32
N LYS A 186 4.01 -4.48 -10.37
CA LYS A 186 3.45 -5.82 -10.57
C LYS A 186 4.55 -6.89 -10.70
N MET A 187 5.57 -6.62 -11.51
CA MET A 187 6.70 -7.53 -11.69
C MET A 187 7.43 -7.77 -10.37
N SER A 188 7.70 -6.70 -9.61
CA SER A 188 8.39 -6.79 -8.33
C SER A 188 7.57 -7.54 -7.29
N ALA A 189 6.26 -7.25 -7.18
CA ALA A 189 5.37 -7.96 -6.28
C ALA A 189 5.38 -9.47 -6.58
N LYS A 190 5.29 -9.85 -7.85
CA LYS A 190 5.38 -11.25 -8.28
C LYS A 190 6.76 -11.87 -7.99
N LYS A 191 7.86 -11.16 -8.33
CA LYS A 191 9.23 -11.64 -8.11
C LYS A 191 9.50 -11.95 -6.64
N TYR A 192 9.01 -11.09 -5.74
CA TYR A 192 9.26 -11.20 -4.30
C TYR A 192 8.12 -11.90 -3.52
N GLY A 193 7.10 -12.44 -4.23
CA GLY A 193 5.98 -13.18 -3.64
C GLY A 193 5.09 -12.32 -2.73
N GLN A 194 4.95 -11.02 -3.05
CA GLN A 194 4.19 -10.06 -2.26
C GLN A 194 2.71 -10.07 -2.62
N THR A 195 1.86 -9.85 -1.63
CA THR A 195 0.45 -9.51 -1.83
C THR A 195 0.34 -8.01 -2.11
N LEU A 196 -0.42 -7.62 -3.12
CA LEU A 196 -0.54 -6.22 -3.54
C LEU A 196 -2.00 -5.79 -3.58
N VAL A 197 -2.31 -4.66 -2.93
CA VAL A 197 -3.62 -4.00 -3.02
C VAL A 197 -3.43 -2.59 -3.53
N VAL A 198 -3.98 -2.28 -4.69
CA VAL A 198 -3.85 -0.96 -5.33
C VAL A 198 -5.20 -0.25 -5.33
N ILE A 199 -5.23 0.96 -4.82
CA ILE A 199 -6.32 1.89 -5.10
C ILE A 199 -6.00 2.65 -6.36
N THR A 200 -6.94 2.68 -7.28
CA THR A 200 -6.80 3.46 -8.51
C THR A 200 -8.16 3.84 -9.08
N HIS A 201 -8.17 4.91 -9.87
CA HIS A 201 -9.28 5.24 -10.77
C HIS A 201 -8.96 4.86 -12.23
N ASP A 202 -7.76 4.32 -12.46
CA ASP A 202 -7.30 3.85 -13.76
C ASP A 202 -7.80 2.41 -14.02
N GLU A 203 -8.64 2.26 -15.03
CA GLU A 203 -9.22 0.96 -15.39
C GLU A 203 -8.18 0.00 -15.98
N ASP A 204 -7.13 0.49 -16.63
CA ASP A 204 -6.06 -0.34 -17.19
C ASP A 204 -5.26 -1.02 -16.08
N ILE A 205 -5.00 -0.29 -14.98
CA ILE A 205 -4.40 -0.88 -13.78
C ILE A 205 -5.32 -1.92 -13.15
N ALA A 206 -6.62 -1.63 -13.08
CA ALA A 206 -7.59 -2.56 -12.52
C ALA A 206 -7.71 -3.85 -13.34
N GLN A 207 -7.67 -3.78 -14.66
CA GLN A 207 -7.77 -4.94 -15.56
C GLN A 207 -6.61 -5.94 -15.42
N ILE A 208 -5.45 -5.49 -14.98
CA ILE A 208 -4.30 -6.39 -14.76
C ILE A 208 -4.26 -7.01 -13.35
N ALA A 209 -5.21 -6.65 -12.47
CA ALA A 209 -5.38 -7.26 -11.16
C ALA A 209 -6.05 -8.65 -11.26
N ASP A 210 -5.74 -9.52 -10.30
CA ASP A 210 -6.36 -10.85 -10.21
C ASP A 210 -7.82 -10.74 -9.73
N ARG A 211 -8.14 -9.67 -8.97
CA ARG A 211 -9.49 -9.37 -8.47
C ARG A 211 -9.72 -7.88 -8.31
N ILE A 212 -10.95 -7.47 -8.59
CA ILE A 212 -11.38 -6.06 -8.52
C ILE A 212 -12.46 -5.93 -7.45
N PHE A 213 -12.25 -4.99 -6.52
CA PHE A 213 -13.27 -4.49 -5.62
C PHE A 213 -13.76 -3.12 -6.10
N VAL A 214 -15.06 -2.92 -6.07
CA VAL A 214 -15.68 -1.63 -6.42
C VAL A 214 -16.24 -1.01 -5.16
N ILE A 215 -15.87 0.25 -4.89
CA ILE A 215 -16.47 0.99 -3.79
C ILE A 215 -17.33 2.15 -4.31
N GLU A 216 -18.62 2.14 -3.93
CA GLU A 216 -19.59 3.17 -4.24
C GLU A 216 -20.33 3.58 -2.97
N ASP A 217 -20.34 4.87 -2.66
CA ASP A 217 -20.98 5.45 -1.47
C ASP A 217 -20.63 4.69 -0.17
N GLY A 218 -19.37 4.32 -0.05
CA GLY A 218 -18.82 3.59 1.10
C GLY A 218 -19.12 2.10 1.13
N LYS A 219 -19.88 1.55 0.18
CA LYS A 219 -20.17 0.11 0.09
C LYS A 219 -19.17 -0.56 -0.85
N VAL A 220 -18.67 -1.72 -0.43
CA VAL A 220 -17.70 -2.50 -1.21
C VAL A 220 -18.40 -3.71 -1.81
N GLY A 221 -18.22 -3.88 -3.14
CA GLY A 221 -18.62 -5.07 -3.88
C GLY A 221 -17.42 -5.68 -4.60
N SER A 222 -17.45 -6.97 -4.90
CA SER A 222 -16.45 -7.61 -5.77
C SER A 222 -16.97 -7.70 -7.21
N ARG A 223 -16.12 -7.34 -8.16
CA ARG A 223 -16.30 -7.62 -9.58
C ARG A 223 -15.51 -8.89 -9.88
N GLY A 224 -16.20 -9.97 -10.22
CA GLY A 224 -15.58 -11.22 -10.63
C GLY A 224 -15.01 -11.15 -12.03
#